data_f2063c7a2a2e6946a30788f1649cd0c0
#
_entry.id   f2063c7a2a2e6946a30788f1649cd0c0
#
_cell.length_a   1.000
_cell.length_b   1.000
_cell.length_c   1.000
_cell.angle_alpha   90.00
_cell.angle_beta   90.00
_cell.angle_gamma   90.00
#
_symmetry.space_group_name_H-M   'P 1'
#
loop_
_entity.id
_entity.type
_entity.pdbx_description
1 polymer ?
#
loop_
_entity_poly.entity_id
_entity_poly.type
_entity_poly.pdbx_seq_one_letter_code
_entity_poly.pdbx_strand_id
1 'polypeptide(L)'
;YDLLCKSKVVHKSLIFIGIIFIIISLSAYFYSTIYNPRAVYMQIGAMIGTVMVANVFFVIIPVQKKLVAACENSTEVSKELGLMGYTRSRHNNYFTLPVLFMMISGHYPMIYSGDYGWVVLIAIVGILVMIRHYFNLRGVGQAKNSFIAIIAISVFALIYALAPSQSKVQSQEVVSIAEVQEIIETHCVSCHASEPSSEIFAVAPNGFMVETKEQIIAHKSQIYQQAVLSKAMPLGNSTKMTEEERDKLRAWAEAE
;
A
#
# COMPACT_ATOMS: atom_id res chain seq x y z
N TYR A 1 8.57 16.34 -8.96
CA TYR A 1 9.74 15.47 -9.02
C TYR A 1 10.73 15.91 -10.10
N ASP A 2 10.30 16.09 -11.34
CA ASP A 2 11.21 16.46 -12.46
C ASP A 2 11.93 17.79 -12.21
N LEU A 3 11.25 18.80 -11.68
CA LEU A 3 11.85 20.07 -11.28
C LEU A 3 12.93 19.89 -10.20
N LEU A 4 12.71 19.02 -9.23
CA LEU A 4 13.71 18.70 -8.21
C LEU A 4 14.96 18.06 -8.81
N CYS A 5 14.78 17.14 -9.75
CA CYS A 5 15.90 16.50 -10.42
C CYS A 5 16.69 17.43 -11.36
N LYS A 6 16.07 18.50 -11.86
CA LYS A 6 16.74 19.56 -12.65
C LYS A 6 17.41 20.61 -11.78
N SER A 7 17.11 20.65 -10.49
CA SER A 7 17.69 21.61 -9.54
C SER A 7 19.03 21.12 -8.98
N LYS A 8 19.79 22.03 -8.37
CA LYS A 8 21.04 21.71 -7.66
C LYS A 8 20.81 20.78 -6.45
N VAL A 9 19.56 20.61 -5.99
CA VAL A 9 19.19 19.77 -4.85
C VAL A 9 19.48 18.29 -5.14
N VAL A 10 19.38 17.84 -6.40
CA VAL A 10 19.67 16.45 -6.79
C VAL A 10 21.09 16.00 -6.40
N HIS A 11 22.04 16.93 -6.38
CA HIS A 11 23.44 16.65 -5.97
C HIS A 11 23.61 16.52 -4.44
N LYS A 12 22.61 16.96 -3.67
CA LYS A 12 22.58 16.83 -2.19
C LYS A 12 21.66 15.65 -1.81
N SER A 13 22.18 14.44 -1.95
CA SER A 13 21.39 13.18 -1.85
C SER A 13 20.48 13.12 -0.63
N LEU A 14 20.95 13.48 0.57
CA LEU A 14 20.14 13.44 1.80
C LEU A 14 18.96 14.43 1.76
N ILE A 15 19.20 15.64 1.25
CA ILE A 15 18.16 16.68 1.14
C ILE A 15 17.12 16.23 0.10
N PHE A 16 17.57 15.70 -1.05
CA PHE A 16 16.69 15.20 -2.10
C PHE A 16 15.80 14.06 -1.58
N ILE A 17 16.39 13.04 -0.91
CA ILE A 17 15.65 11.93 -0.32
C ILE A 17 14.65 12.44 0.72
N GLY A 18 15.06 13.36 1.59
CA GLY A 18 14.18 13.96 2.60
C GLY A 18 12.97 14.66 1.97
N ILE A 19 13.17 15.46 0.93
CA ILE A 19 12.07 16.15 0.22
C ILE A 19 11.11 15.12 -0.41
N ILE A 20 11.63 14.11 -1.11
CA ILE A 20 10.77 13.07 -1.72
C ILE A 20 10.00 12.31 -0.64
N PHE A 21 10.65 11.97 0.48
CA PHE A 21 9.98 11.29 1.59
C PHE A 21 8.86 12.14 2.20
N ILE A 22 9.08 13.46 2.37
CA ILE A 22 8.06 14.40 2.84
C ILE A 22 6.89 14.47 1.85
N ILE A 23 7.16 14.57 0.54
CA ILE A 23 6.10 14.60 -0.48
C ILE A 23 5.25 13.33 -0.42
N ILE A 24 5.87 12.15 -0.34
CA ILE A 24 5.15 10.88 -0.23
C ILE A 24 4.32 10.84 1.07
N SER A 25 4.89 11.29 2.19
CA SER A 25 4.21 11.30 3.49
C SER A 25 2.99 12.24 3.50
N LEU A 26 3.14 13.44 2.97
CA LEU A 26 2.03 14.41 2.85
C LEU A 26 0.94 13.89 1.90
N SER A 27 1.34 13.25 0.80
CA SER A 27 0.38 12.64 -0.13
C SER A 27 -0.37 11.47 0.52
N ALA A 28 0.33 10.62 1.28
CA ALA A 28 -0.28 9.50 1.99
C ALA A 28 -1.28 9.99 3.06
N TYR A 29 -0.90 11.00 3.83
CA TYR A 29 -1.79 11.64 4.79
C TYR A 29 -3.01 12.26 4.10
N PHE A 30 -2.81 13.05 3.04
CA PHE A 30 -3.91 13.66 2.29
C PHE A 30 -4.86 12.61 1.71
N TYR A 31 -4.33 11.55 1.10
CA TYR A 31 -5.16 10.48 0.58
C TYR A 31 -5.90 9.71 1.68
N SER A 32 -5.34 9.61 2.88
CA SER A 32 -6.02 8.94 4.01
C SER A 32 -7.25 9.70 4.50
N THR A 33 -7.37 11.00 4.18
CA THR A 33 -8.57 11.80 4.53
C THR A 33 -9.69 11.66 3.50
N ILE A 34 -9.42 11.11 2.31
CA ILE A 34 -10.37 11.07 1.20
C ILE A 34 -10.74 9.65 0.82
N TYR A 35 -9.76 8.73 0.84
CA TYR A 35 -9.92 7.37 0.37
C TYR A 35 -9.93 6.36 1.51
N ASN A 36 -10.54 5.20 1.25
CA ASN A 36 -10.44 4.08 2.16
C ASN A 36 -8.96 3.59 2.26
N PRO A 37 -8.58 2.94 3.37
CA PRO A 37 -7.18 2.59 3.64
C PRO A 37 -6.49 1.80 2.52
N ARG A 38 -7.20 0.86 1.88
CA ARG A 38 -6.67 0.09 0.75
C ARG A 38 -6.34 0.98 -0.45
N ALA A 39 -7.21 1.93 -0.76
CA ALA A 39 -7.02 2.82 -1.90
C ALA A 39 -5.85 3.78 -1.69
N VAL A 40 -5.54 4.19 -0.47
CA VAL A 40 -4.35 5.01 -0.15
C VAL A 40 -3.08 4.33 -0.63
N TYR A 41 -2.89 3.05 -0.31
CA TYR A 41 -1.74 2.26 -0.75
C TYR A 41 -1.65 2.19 -2.27
N MET A 42 -2.78 1.90 -2.92
CA MET A 42 -2.83 1.84 -4.39
C MET A 42 -2.50 3.17 -5.04
N GLN A 43 -3.01 4.30 -4.53
CA GLN A 43 -2.76 5.64 -5.07
C GLN A 43 -1.30 6.07 -4.90
N ILE A 44 -0.68 5.79 -3.75
CA ILE A 44 0.75 6.06 -3.56
C ILE A 44 1.59 5.19 -4.50
N GLY A 45 1.24 3.91 -4.67
CA GLY A 45 1.88 3.03 -5.64
C GLY A 45 1.77 3.56 -7.08
N ALA A 46 0.58 3.99 -7.49
CA ALA A 46 0.33 4.58 -8.80
C ALA A 46 1.12 5.89 -8.99
N MET A 47 1.16 6.76 -7.99
CA MET A 47 1.94 8.01 -8.03
C MET A 47 3.43 7.74 -8.26
N ILE A 48 4.03 6.84 -7.49
CA ILE A 48 5.45 6.49 -7.63
C ILE A 48 5.69 5.76 -8.97
N GLY A 49 4.82 4.84 -9.35
CA GLY A 49 4.89 4.12 -10.63
C GLY A 49 4.82 5.06 -11.83
N THR A 50 3.96 6.08 -11.78
CA THR A 50 3.88 7.12 -12.82
C THR A 50 5.19 7.88 -12.96
N VAL A 51 5.84 8.25 -11.85
CA VAL A 51 7.17 8.88 -11.87
C VAL A 51 8.20 7.95 -12.51
N MET A 52 8.17 6.65 -12.18
CA MET A 52 9.10 5.67 -12.74
C MET A 52 8.93 5.53 -14.26
N VAL A 53 7.69 5.41 -14.73
CA VAL A 53 7.36 5.31 -16.16
C VAL A 53 7.76 6.59 -16.89
N ALA A 54 7.44 7.76 -16.36
CA ALA A 54 7.83 9.05 -16.91
C ALA A 54 9.36 9.19 -17.00
N ASN A 55 10.12 8.74 -16.01
CA ASN A 55 11.57 8.72 -16.08
C ASN A 55 12.09 7.88 -17.25
N VAL A 56 11.49 6.71 -17.48
CA VAL A 56 11.89 5.82 -18.58
C VAL A 56 11.61 6.47 -19.92
N PHE A 57 10.39 6.90 -20.19
CA PHE A 57 9.98 7.38 -21.49
C PHE A 57 10.56 8.75 -21.84
N PHE A 58 10.60 9.68 -20.89
CA PHE A 58 10.97 11.06 -21.17
C PHE A 58 12.45 11.38 -20.92
N VAL A 59 13.15 10.54 -20.16
CA VAL A 59 14.57 10.82 -19.82
C VAL A 59 15.47 9.65 -20.18
N ILE A 60 15.24 8.46 -19.64
CA ILE A 60 16.19 7.35 -19.77
C ILE A 60 16.31 6.91 -21.23
N ILE A 61 15.21 6.60 -21.90
CA ILE A 61 15.24 6.16 -23.32
C ILE A 61 15.85 7.22 -24.24
N PRO A 62 15.44 8.52 -24.19
CA PRO A 62 16.05 9.54 -25.04
C PRO A 62 17.55 9.73 -24.78
N VAL A 63 17.98 9.68 -23.52
CA VAL A 63 19.40 9.75 -23.17
C VAL A 63 20.16 8.56 -23.72
N GLN A 64 19.66 7.34 -23.51
CA GLN A 64 20.31 6.13 -24.00
C GLN A 64 20.45 6.13 -25.55
N LYS A 65 19.43 6.55 -26.28
CA LYS A 65 19.50 6.69 -27.74
C LYS A 65 20.62 7.64 -28.18
N LYS A 66 20.78 8.79 -27.48
CA LYS A 66 21.86 9.75 -27.78
C LYS A 66 23.25 9.17 -27.45
N LEU A 67 23.37 8.43 -26.35
CA LEU A 67 24.63 7.78 -25.95
C LEU A 67 25.06 6.70 -26.96
N VAL A 68 24.11 5.87 -27.41
CA VAL A 68 24.37 4.84 -28.43
C VAL A 68 24.80 5.47 -29.75
N ALA A 69 24.05 6.46 -30.24
CA ALA A 69 24.38 7.15 -31.49
C ALA A 69 25.74 7.85 -31.44
N ALA A 70 26.12 8.43 -30.31
CA ALA A 70 27.43 9.02 -30.15
C ALA A 70 28.55 7.97 -30.11
N CYS A 71 28.32 6.81 -29.54
CA CYS A 71 29.25 5.69 -29.56
C CYS A 71 29.44 5.14 -30.98
N GLU A 72 28.36 4.96 -31.74
CA GLU A 72 28.40 4.50 -33.14
C GLU A 72 29.14 5.48 -34.06
N ASN A 73 28.97 6.77 -33.85
CA ASN A 73 29.63 7.82 -34.63
C ASN A 73 31.01 8.24 -34.11
N SER A 74 31.53 7.56 -33.07
CA SER A 74 32.82 7.91 -32.43
C SER A 74 32.88 9.37 -31.96
N THR A 75 31.75 9.97 -31.59
CA THR A 75 31.67 11.36 -31.09
C THR A 75 31.75 11.40 -29.56
N GLU A 76 32.33 12.49 -29.05
CA GLU A 76 32.36 12.68 -27.58
C GLU A 76 30.96 12.83 -27.00
N VAL A 77 30.72 12.12 -25.89
CA VAL A 77 29.47 12.16 -25.14
C VAL A 77 29.61 13.13 -23.97
N SER A 78 28.63 14.02 -23.81
CA SER A 78 28.55 14.87 -22.61
C SER A 78 28.39 14.01 -21.35
N LYS A 79 29.31 14.17 -20.40
CA LYS A 79 29.26 13.53 -19.07
C LYS A 79 27.95 13.84 -18.33
N GLU A 80 27.43 15.05 -18.53
CA GLU A 80 26.17 15.50 -17.92
C GLU A 80 24.98 14.69 -18.42
N LEU A 81 24.95 14.37 -19.73
CA LEU A 81 23.89 13.55 -20.30
C LEU A 81 23.87 12.15 -19.70
N GLY A 82 25.04 11.51 -19.59
CA GLY A 82 25.18 10.21 -18.95
C GLY A 82 24.76 10.24 -17.47
N LEU A 83 25.18 11.27 -16.74
CA LEU A 83 24.82 11.44 -15.34
C LEU A 83 23.32 11.63 -15.12
N MET A 84 22.65 12.38 -16.03
CA MET A 84 21.20 12.58 -15.99
C MET A 84 20.45 11.25 -16.14
N GLY A 85 20.79 10.44 -17.13
CA GLY A 85 20.19 9.11 -17.34
C GLY A 85 20.45 8.16 -16.17
N TYR A 86 21.70 8.13 -15.69
CA TYR A 86 22.09 7.33 -14.52
C TYR A 86 21.31 7.71 -13.26
N THR A 87 21.16 9.00 -12.98
CA THR A 87 20.44 9.49 -11.80
C THR A 87 18.98 9.05 -11.82
N ARG A 88 18.30 9.18 -12.97
CA ARG A 88 16.89 8.76 -13.10
C ARG A 88 16.74 7.25 -12.99
N SER A 89 17.63 6.49 -13.60
CA SER A 89 17.65 5.03 -13.47
C SER A 89 17.87 4.59 -12.02
N ARG A 90 18.77 5.27 -11.31
CA ARG A 90 19.04 5.02 -9.89
C ARG A 90 17.80 5.32 -9.01
N HIS A 91 17.07 6.40 -9.29
CA HIS A 91 15.83 6.70 -8.56
C HIS A 91 14.77 5.61 -8.80
N ASN A 92 14.58 5.19 -10.05
CA ASN A 92 13.68 4.08 -10.38
C ASN A 92 14.06 2.79 -9.64
N ASN A 93 15.36 2.50 -9.53
CA ASN A 93 15.86 1.37 -8.78
C ASN A 93 15.42 1.41 -7.30
N TYR A 94 15.45 2.58 -6.64
CA TYR A 94 14.99 2.73 -5.26
C TYR A 94 13.46 2.63 -5.15
N PHE A 95 12.71 3.07 -6.14
CA PHE A 95 11.24 3.02 -6.14
C PHE A 95 10.69 1.61 -6.42
N THR A 96 11.50 0.70 -6.96
CA THR A 96 11.04 -0.63 -7.38
C THR A 96 10.41 -1.42 -6.24
N LEU A 97 11.08 -1.56 -5.10
CA LEU A 97 10.55 -2.35 -3.98
C LEU A 97 9.28 -1.73 -3.37
N PRO A 98 9.23 -0.40 -3.10
CA PRO A 98 7.99 0.24 -2.68
C PRO A 98 6.82 0.01 -3.62
N VAL A 99 6.99 0.19 -4.93
CA VAL A 99 5.90 0.00 -5.92
C VAL A 99 5.44 -1.45 -5.95
N LEU A 100 6.36 -2.41 -6.00
CA LEU A 100 6.02 -3.85 -5.96
C LEU A 100 5.22 -4.20 -4.70
N PHE A 101 5.64 -3.68 -3.54
CA PHE A 101 4.91 -3.88 -2.31
C PHE A 101 3.48 -3.31 -2.38
N MET A 102 3.31 -2.08 -2.91
CA MET A 102 1.98 -1.47 -3.06
C MET A 102 1.07 -2.30 -3.97
N MET A 103 1.61 -2.91 -5.03
CA MET A 103 0.83 -3.78 -5.92
C MET A 103 0.25 -5.00 -5.21
N ILE A 104 0.98 -5.58 -4.26
CA ILE A 104 0.53 -6.77 -3.52
C ILE A 104 -0.17 -6.43 -2.21
N SER A 105 -0.07 -5.18 -1.73
CA SER A 105 -0.58 -4.74 -0.42
C SER A 105 -2.07 -4.99 -0.23
N GLY A 106 -2.85 -4.96 -1.31
CA GLY A 106 -4.28 -5.22 -1.28
C GLY A 106 -4.69 -6.61 -0.76
N HIS A 107 -3.74 -7.56 -0.71
CA HIS A 107 -3.94 -8.91 -0.16
C HIS A 107 -3.65 -9.00 1.34
N TYR A 108 -3.14 -7.94 1.96
CA TYR A 108 -2.72 -7.91 3.37
C TYR A 108 -3.46 -6.82 4.17
N PRO A 109 -4.75 -7.02 4.49
CA PRO A 109 -5.56 -6.00 5.18
C PRO A 109 -4.94 -5.50 6.49
N MET A 110 -4.24 -6.36 7.21
CA MET A 110 -3.62 -6.04 8.50
C MET A 110 -2.65 -4.85 8.47
N ILE A 111 -2.08 -4.53 7.30
CA ILE A 111 -1.10 -3.43 7.20
C ILE A 111 -1.74 -2.05 7.01
N TYR A 112 -3.01 -1.98 6.62
CA TYR A 112 -3.67 -0.71 6.33
C TYR A 112 -5.00 -0.50 7.08
N SER A 113 -5.52 -1.52 7.79
CA SER A 113 -6.83 -1.46 8.45
C SER A 113 -6.85 -0.65 9.76
N GLY A 114 -5.70 -0.35 10.36
CA GLY A 114 -5.63 0.47 11.57
C GLY A 114 -5.76 1.98 11.28
N ASP A 115 -6.08 2.78 12.30
CA ASP A 115 -6.24 4.24 12.21
C ASP A 115 -5.00 4.95 11.68
N TYR A 116 -3.83 4.36 11.86
CA TYR A 116 -2.53 4.87 11.40
C TYR A 116 -2.00 4.16 10.15
N GLY A 117 -2.87 3.58 9.29
CA GLY A 117 -2.47 2.85 8.09
C GLY A 117 -1.54 3.64 7.17
N TRP A 118 -1.72 4.96 7.04
CA TRP A 118 -0.81 5.82 6.27
C TRP A 118 0.59 5.94 6.90
N VAL A 119 0.71 5.91 8.25
CA VAL A 119 2.01 5.89 8.94
C VAL A 119 2.73 4.57 8.69
N VAL A 120 2.00 3.46 8.77
CA VAL A 120 2.51 2.11 8.44
C VAL A 120 3.04 2.07 7.01
N LEU A 121 2.30 2.65 6.05
CA LEU A 121 2.73 2.77 4.66
C LEU A 121 4.10 3.47 4.56
N ILE A 122 4.25 4.62 5.22
CA ILE A 122 5.50 5.41 5.18
C ILE A 122 6.65 4.64 5.85
N ALA A 123 6.39 3.96 6.95
CA ALA A 123 7.40 3.10 7.61
C ALA A 123 7.86 1.98 6.68
N ILE A 124 6.94 1.31 5.99
CA ILE A 124 7.24 0.25 5.02
C ILE A 124 8.06 0.81 3.85
N VAL A 125 7.66 1.95 3.27
CA VAL A 125 8.44 2.61 2.21
C VAL A 125 9.87 2.88 2.66
N GLY A 126 10.05 3.41 3.87
CA GLY A 126 11.38 3.67 4.45
C GLY A 126 12.22 2.39 4.57
N ILE A 127 11.63 1.31 5.11
CA ILE A 127 12.29 0.01 5.25
C ILE A 127 12.70 -0.56 3.88
N LEU A 128 11.80 -0.52 2.90
CA LEU A 128 12.06 -1.05 1.55
C LEU A 128 13.15 -0.25 0.82
N VAL A 129 13.19 1.07 1.00
CA VAL A 129 14.27 1.92 0.50
C VAL A 129 15.60 1.59 1.18
N MET A 130 15.62 1.34 2.50
CA MET A 130 16.83 0.90 3.21
C MET A 130 17.32 -0.47 2.74
N ILE A 131 16.41 -1.43 2.53
CA ILE A 131 16.73 -2.75 1.96
C ILE A 131 17.39 -2.57 0.59
N ARG A 132 16.79 -1.76 -0.28
CA ARG A 132 17.33 -1.50 -1.61
C ARG A 132 18.69 -0.82 -1.56
N HIS A 133 18.87 0.12 -0.65
CA HIS A 133 20.15 0.79 -0.42
C HIS A 133 21.24 -0.19 -0.01
N TYR A 134 20.95 -1.11 0.91
CA TYR A 134 21.88 -2.16 1.29
C TYR A 134 22.32 -3.02 0.09
N PHE A 135 21.38 -3.46 -0.74
CA PHE A 135 21.71 -4.25 -1.94
C PHE A 135 22.55 -3.46 -2.96
N ASN A 136 22.25 -2.17 -3.13
CA ASN A 136 23.04 -1.30 -3.99
C ASN A 136 24.49 -1.15 -3.49
N LEU A 137 24.69 -0.97 -2.18
CA LEU A 137 26.02 -0.90 -1.56
C LEU A 137 26.73 -2.25 -1.65
N ARG A 138 26.01 -3.36 -1.50
CA ARG A 138 26.59 -4.71 -1.64
C ARG A 138 27.10 -4.95 -3.05
N GLY A 139 26.38 -4.49 -4.07
CA GLY A 139 26.79 -4.63 -5.47
C GLY A 139 28.10 -3.90 -5.81
N VAL A 140 28.49 -2.88 -5.03
CA VAL A 140 29.76 -2.16 -5.19
C VAL A 140 30.78 -2.47 -4.09
N GLY A 141 30.55 -3.52 -3.29
CA GLY A 141 31.48 -3.95 -2.23
C GLY A 141 31.55 -3.02 -1.01
N GLN A 142 30.60 -2.11 -0.82
CA GLN A 142 30.59 -1.11 0.27
C GLN A 142 29.52 -1.39 1.35
N ALA A 143 28.90 -2.57 1.33
CA ALA A 143 27.86 -2.92 2.31
C ALA A 143 28.47 -3.10 3.71
N LYS A 144 27.82 -2.49 4.70
CA LYS A 144 28.14 -2.66 6.13
C LYS A 144 27.08 -3.54 6.79
N ASN A 145 27.49 -4.49 7.61
CA ASN A 145 26.56 -5.39 8.32
C ASN A 145 25.63 -4.64 9.29
N SER A 146 26.01 -3.43 9.72
CA SER A 146 25.13 -2.56 10.54
C SER A 146 23.81 -2.23 9.85
N PHE A 147 23.76 -2.14 8.52
CA PHE A 147 22.51 -1.93 7.78
C PHE A 147 21.53 -3.09 7.95
N ILE A 148 22.04 -4.34 7.96
CA ILE A 148 21.20 -5.53 8.17
C ILE A 148 20.56 -5.47 9.57
N ALA A 149 21.32 -5.12 10.59
CA ALA A 149 20.82 -4.99 11.94
C ALA A 149 19.73 -3.91 12.05
N ILE A 150 19.95 -2.73 11.44
CA ILE A 150 18.97 -1.64 11.43
C ILE A 150 17.69 -2.08 10.72
N ILE A 151 17.80 -2.73 9.55
CA ILE A 151 16.65 -3.24 8.80
C ILE A 151 15.88 -4.26 9.64
N ALA A 152 16.57 -5.22 10.23
CA ALA A 152 15.95 -6.24 11.08
C ALA A 152 15.21 -5.62 12.26
N ILE A 153 15.84 -4.70 12.98
CA ILE A 153 15.20 -3.98 14.11
C ILE A 153 13.96 -3.22 13.61
N SER A 154 14.04 -2.53 12.48
CA SER A 154 12.91 -1.77 11.93
C SER A 154 11.74 -2.68 11.54
N VAL A 155 12.02 -3.85 10.96
CA VAL A 155 11.00 -4.85 10.60
C VAL A 155 10.36 -5.43 11.87
N PHE A 156 11.15 -5.81 12.87
CA PHE A 156 10.62 -6.33 14.13
C PHE A 156 9.80 -5.29 14.88
N ALA A 157 10.24 -4.03 14.91
CA ALA A 157 9.49 -2.94 15.51
C ALA A 157 8.14 -2.73 14.79
N LEU A 158 8.11 -2.82 13.45
CA LEU A 158 6.88 -2.70 12.69
C LEU A 158 5.95 -3.89 12.95
N ILE A 159 6.46 -5.12 12.98
CA ILE A 159 5.66 -6.32 13.31
C ILE A 159 5.07 -6.19 14.70
N TYR A 160 5.86 -5.74 15.68
CA TYR A 160 5.39 -5.52 17.05
C TYR A 160 4.30 -4.45 17.12
N ALA A 161 4.46 -3.34 16.37
CA ALA A 161 3.46 -2.28 16.31
C ALA A 161 2.15 -2.71 15.61
N LEU A 162 2.23 -3.65 14.68
CA LEU A 162 1.07 -4.22 13.96
C LEU A 162 0.49 -5.46 14.65
N ALA A 163 1.17 -5.98 15.68
CA ALA A 163 0.63 -7.11 16.44
C ALA A 163 -0.73 -6.71 17.02
N PRO A 164 -1.75 -7.58 16.88
CA PRO A 164 -3.05 -7.32 17.48
C PRO A 164 -2.85 -7.02 18.96
N SER A 165 -3.24 -5.83 19.40
CA SER A 165 -3.39 -5.61 20.83
C SER A 165 -4.32 -6.72 21.32
N GLN A 166 -3.86 -7.55 22.24
CA GLN A 166 -4.80 -8.36 23.01
C GLN A 166 -5.69 -7.35 23.74
N SER A 167 -6.74 -6.91 23.05
CA SER A 167 -7.83 -6.21 23.72
C SER A 167 -8.18 -7.13 24.89
N LYS A 168 -7.97 -6.62 26.11
CA LYS A 168 -8.49 -7.30 27.30
C LYS A 168 -9.87 -7.78 26.90
N VAL A 169 -10.10 -9.08 27.00
CA VAL A 169 -11.41 -9.69 26.91
C VAL A 169 -12.25 -9.00 27.98
N GLN A 170 -12.77 -7.84 27.64
CA GLN A 170 -13.86 -7.23 28.35
C GLN A 170 -14.99 -8.16 28.00
N SER A 171 -15.52 -8.83 28.99
CA SER A 171 -16.58 -9.85 28.95
C SER A 171 -17.36 -9.73 27.63
N GLN A 172 -16.95 -10.54 26.62
CA GLN A 172 -17.59 -10.50 25.32
C GLN A 172 -19.01 -10.99 25.55
N GLU A 173 -19.97 -10.10 25.45
CA GLU A 173 -21.34 -10.47 25.16
C GLU A 173 -21.25 -11.37 23.94
N VAL A 174 -21.68 -12.63 24.10
CA VAL A 174 -21.64 -13.62 23.02
C VAL A 174 -22.60 -13.11 21.94
N VAL A 175 -22.06 -12.47 20.92
CA VAL A 175 -22.88 -11.95 19.81
C VAL A 175 -23.54 -13.15 19.13
N SER A 176 -24.85 -13.16 19.15
CA SER A 176 -25.62 -14.25 18.56
C SER A 176 -25.55 -14.19 17.03
N ILE A 177 -25.64 -15.36 16.38
CA ILE A 177 -25.70 -15.40 14.90
C ILE A 177 -26.91 -14.65 14.35
N ALA A 178 -27.97 -14.47 15.13
CA ALA A 178 -29.14 -13.71 14.73
C ALA A 178 -28.84 -12.21 14.61
N GLU A 179 -28.08 -11.64 15.56
CA GLU A 179 -27.62 -10.23 15.49
C GLU A 179 -26.67 -10.00 14.32
N VAL A 180 -25.76 -10.95 14.06
CA VAL A 180 -24.89 -10.93 12.89
C VAL A 180 -25.69 -10.94 11.60
N GLN A 181 -26.72 -11.79 11.53
CA GLN A 181 -27.59 -11.87 10.36
C GLN A 181 -28.29 -10.55 10.09
N GLU A 182 -28.80 -9.87 11.10
CA GLU A 182 -29.44 -8.55 10.97
C GLU A 182 -28.47 -7.49 10.39
N ILE A 183 -27.23 -7.47 10.87
CA ILE A 183 -26.19 -6.59 10.32
C ILE A 183 -25.89 -6.92 8.86
N ILE A 184 -25.76 -8.21 8.53
CA ILE A 184 -25.47 -8.67 7.17
C ILE A 184 -26.63 -8.37 6.22
N GLU A 185 -27.87 -8.58 6.64
CA GLU A 185 -29.06 -8.24 5.86
C GLU A 185 -29.10 -6.76 5.53
N THR A 186 -28.79 -5.90 6.51
CA THR A 186 -28.82 -4.44 6.34
C THR A 186 -27.70 -3.94 5.40
N HIS A 187 -26.50 -4.52 5.50
CA HIS A 187 -25.31 -3.91 4.92
C HIS A 187 -24.69 -4.69 3.76
N CYS A 188 -25.02 -5.97 3.57
CA CYS A 188 -24.32 -6.84 2.64
C CYS A 188 -25.25 -7.45 1.57
N VAL A 189 -26.45 -7.91 1.96
CA VAL A 189 -27.34 -8.69 1.12
C VAL A 189 -27.78 -7.92 -0.13
N SER A 190 -27.93 -6.61 -0.07
CA SER A 190 -28.32 -5.78 -1.22
C SER A 190 -27.40 -5.97 -2.45
N CYS A 191 -26.12 -6.32 -2.23
CA CYS A 191 -25.15 -6.58 -3.29
C CYS A 191 -24.73 -8.05 -3.36
N HIS A 192 -24.84 -8.79 -2.24
CA HIS A 192 -24.31 -10.14 -2.05
C HIS A 192 -25.41 -11.18 -1.87
N ALA A 193 -26.44 -11.09 -2.69
CA ALA A 193 -27.56 -12.02 -2.80
C ALA A 193 -27.52 -12.80 -4.13
N SER A 194 -28.29 -13.86 -4.21
CA SER A 194 -28.53 -14.59 -5.47
C SER A 194 -29.17 -13.69 -6.53
N GLU A 195 -30.08 -12.82 -6.09
CA GLU A 195 -30.68 -11.75 -6.90
C GLU A 195 -30.43 -10.40 -6.20
N PRO A 196 -29.30 -9.70 -6.50
CA PRO A 196 -28.99 -8.44 -5.87
C PRO A 196 -30.06 -7.36 -6.16
N SER A 197 -30.43 -6.62 -5.12
CA SER A 197 -31.32 -5.43 -5.26
C SER A 197 -30.56 -4.15 -5.55
N SER A 198 -29.23 -4.23 -5.62
CA SER A 198 -28.35 -3.08 -5.87
C SER A 198 -28.43 -2.60 -7.32
N GLU A 199 -28.52 -1.28 -7.52
CA GLU A 199 -28.46 -0.68 -8.88
C GLU A 199 -27.08 -0.84 -9.55
N ILE A 200 -26.03 -1.17 -8.77
CA ILE A 200 -24.65 -1.25 -9.26
C ILE A 200 -24.30 -2.67 -9.74
N PHE A 201 -24.88 -3.70 -9.12
CA PHE A 201 -24.52 -5.10 -9.39
C PHE A 201 -25.75 -5.91 -9.79
N ALA A 202 -25.75 -6.45 -10.99
CA ALA A 202 -26.81 -7.35 -11.48
C ALA A 202 -26.64 -8.80 -10.98
N VAL A 203 -25.45 -9.17 -10.53
CA VAL A 203 -25.11 -10.46 -9.95
C VAL A 203 -24.16 -10.28 -8.77
N ALA A 204 -24.17 -11.21 -7.83
CA ALA A 204 -23.27 -11.14 -6.67
C ALA A 204 -21.79 -11.04 -7.09
N PRO A 205 -21.05 -9.99 -6.69
CA PRO A 205 -19.66 -9.83 -7.06
C PRO A 205 -18.83 -11.05 -6.65
N ASN A 206 -18.05 -11.60 -7.58
CA ASN A 206 -17.22 -12.80 -7.39
C ASN A 206 -18.01 -14.06 -6.93
N GLY A 207 -19.34 -14.09 -7.11
CA GLY A 207 -20.17 -15.17 -6.60
C GLY A 207 -20.26 -15.25 -5.07
N PHE A 208 -19.87 -14.20 -4.38
CA PHE A 208 -19.89 -14.11 -2.91
C PHE A 208 -21.33 -13.79 -2.45
N MET A 209 -21.97 -14.75 -1.78
CA MET A 209 -23.35 -14.63 -1.29
C MET A 209 -23.39 -14.83 0.23
N VAL A 210 -24.25 -14.07 0.92
CA VAL A 210 -24.40 -14.09 2.39
C VAL A 210 -25.87 -13.95 2.82
N GLU A 211 -26.77 -14.64 2.12
CA GLU A 211 -28.21 -14.61 2.41
C GLU A 211 -28.62 -15.57 3.53
N THR A 212 -27.89 -16.69 3.69
CA THR A 212 -28.22 -17.72 4.66
C THR A 212 -27.18 -17.80 5.78
N LYS A 213 -27.60 -18.35 6.93
CA LYS A 213 -26.68 -18.55 8.07
C LYS A 213 -25.47 -19.40 7.71
N GLU A 214 -25.67 -20.43 6.90
CA GLU A 214 -24.62 -21.33 6.44
C GLU A 214 -23.60 -20.58 5.58
N GLN A 215 -24.06 -19.71 4.69
CA GLN A 215 -23.19 -18.84 3.87
C GLN A 215 -22.43 -17.83 4.74
N ILE A 216 -23.08 -17.19 5.70
CA ILE A 216 -22.46 -16.24 6.63
C ILE A 216 -21.33 -16.93 7.42
N ILE A 217 -21.59 -18.12 7.96
CA ILE A 217 -20.59 -18.90 8.69
C ILE A 217 -19.45 -19.36 7.76
N ALA A 218 -19.76 -19.85 6.57
CA ALA A 218 -18.75 -20.27 5.60
C ALA A 218 -17.82 -19.12 5.17
N HIS A 219 -18.34 -17.91 5.14
CA HIS A 219 -17.62 -16.69 4.75
C HIS A 219 -17.13 -15.82 5.94
N LYS A 220 -17.18 -16.35 7.16
CA LYS A 220 -16.78 -15.67 8.40
C LYS A 220 -15.46 -14.89 8.27
N SER A 221 -14.41 -15.55 7.77
CA SER A 221 -13.09 -14.94 7.60
C SER A 221 -13.10 -13.80 6.57
N GLN A 222 -13.82 -13.92 5.48
CA GLN A 222 -13.89 -12.91 4.44
C GLN A 222 -14.69 -11.68 4.90
N ILE A 223 -15.81 -11.90 5.61
CA ILE A 223 -16.60 -10.84 6.24
C ILE A 223 -15.70 -10.05 7.22
N TYR A 224 -14.99 -10.75 8.10
CA TYR A 224 -14.07 -10.15 9.04
C TYR A 224 -13.00 -9.30 8.35
N GLN A 225 -12.34 -9.86 7.32
CA GLN A 225 -11.29 -9.13 6.60
C GLN A 225 -11.81 -7.89 5.86
N GLN A 226 -12.99 -7.98 5.24
CA GLN A 226 -13.49 -6.90 4.38
C GLN A 226 -14.32 -5.86 5.12
N ALA A 227 -15.12 -6.26 6.09
CA ALA A 227 -16.00 -5.34 6.81
C ALA A 227 -15.36 -4.79 8.09
N VAL A 228 -14.52 -5.58 8.79
CA VAL A 228 -13.92 -5.18 10.07
C VAL A 228 -12.50 -4.68 9.91
N LEU A 229 -11.61 -5.49 9.34
CA LEU A 229 -10.19 -5.13 9.29
C LEU A 229 -9.89 -4.07 8.22
N SER A 230 -10.30 -4.28 6.99
CA SER A 230 -9.99 -3.35 5.90
C SER A 230 -11.00 -2.21 5.77
N LYS A 231 -12.17 -2.36 6.37
CA LYS A 231 -13.32 -1.44 6.22
C LYS A 231 -13.63 -1.13 4.74
N ALA A 232 -13.24 -2.04 3.82
CA ALA A 232 -13.49 -1.90 2.40
C ALA A 232 -14.96 -2.13 2.05
N MET A 233 -15.67 -2.88 2.91
CA MET A 233 -17.10 -3.12 2.81
C MET A 233 -17.86 -2.55 4.03
N PRO A 234 -19.08 -2.08 3.84
CA PRO A 234 -19.78 -1.84 2.57
C PRO A 234 -19.03 -0.85 1.68
N LEU A 235 -19.18 -0.96 0.36
CA LEU A 235 -18.44 -0.15 -0.60
C LEU A 235 -18.69 1.36 -0.36
N GLY A 236 -17.61 2.10 -0.04
CA GLY A 236 -17.73 3.51 0.34
C GLY A 236 -18.59 3.79 1.59
N ASN A 237 -18.84 2.77 2.41
CA ASN A 237 -19.77 2.80 3.54
C ASN A 237 -21.17 3.33 3.16
N SER A 238 -21.65 2.94 1.98
CA SER A 238 -22.91 3.44 1.39
C SER A 238 -24.15 3.17 2.25
N THR A 239 -24.12 2.07 3.01
CA THR A 239 -25.19 1.68 3.94
C THR A 239 -25.01 2.24 5.36
N LYS A 240 -23.98 3.07 5.58
CA LYS A 240 -23.67 3.75 6.86
C LYS A 240 -23.47 2.76 8.03
N MET A 241 -22.78 1.63 7.79
CA MET A 241 -22.40 0.70 8.85
C MET A 241 -21.60 1.43 9.93
N THR A 242 -22.01 1.26 11.17
CA THR A 242 -21.42 1.92 12.34
C THR A 242 -20.20 1.15 12.87
N GLU A 243 -19.38 1.79 13.71
CA GLU A 243 -18.26 1.10 14.38
C GLU A 243 -18.76 0.06 15.39
N GLU A 244 -19.91 0.29 16.03
CA GLU A 244 -20.53 -0.66 16.95
C GLU A 244 -20.93 -1.96 16.22
N GLU A 245 -21.53 -1.87 15.05
CA GLU A 245 -21.85 -3.02 14.21
C GLU A 245 -20.58 -3.76 13.76
N ARG A 246 -19.52 -3.03 13.43
CA ARG A 246 -18.21 -3.63 13.10
C ARG A 246 -17.61 -4.34 14.30
N ASP A 247 -17.75 -3.80 15.50
CA ASP A 247 -17.27 -4.43 16.73
C ASP A 247 -18.07 -5.71 17.07
N LYS A 248 -19.38 -5.73 16.81
CA LYS A 248 -20.19 -6.95 16.91
C LYS A 248 -19.72 -8.02 15.90
N LEU A 249 -19.48 -7.64 14.64
CA LEU A 249 -18.92 -8.57 13.66
C LEU A 249 -17.53 -9.07 14.06
N ARG A 250 -16.71 -8.21 14.67
CA ARG A 250 -15.39 -8.60 15.22
C ARG A 250 -15.56 -9.63 16.33
N ALA A 251 -16.37 -9.35 17.34
CA ALA A 251 -16.61 -10.24 18.46
C ALA A 251 -17.10 -11.62 18.01
N TRP A 252 -18.05 -11.64 17.06
CA TRP A 252 -18.51 -12.89 16.46
C TRP A 252 -17.42 -13.62 15.65
N ALA A 253 -16.60 -12.87 14.91
CA ALA A 253 -15.59 -13.48 14.05
C ALA A 253 -14.41 -14.05 14.87
N GLU A 254 -14.09 -13.46 15.99
CA GLU A 254 -13.00 -13.88 16.89
C GLU A 254 -13.47 -14.92 17.94
N ALA A 255 -14.77 -15.11 18.12
CA ALA A 255 -15.30 -16.20 18.94
C ALA A 255 -15.02 -17.56 18.27
N GLU A 256 -14.47 -18.53 19.07
CA GLU A 256 -14.18 -19.91 18.64
C GLU A 256 -15.45 -20.71 18.35
#